data_43fce6ba1785476bfa191649b56a9468
#
_entry.id   43fce6ba1785476bfa191649b56a9468
#
_cell.length_a   1.000
_cell.length_b   1.000
_cell.length_c   1.000
_cell.angle_alpha   90.00
_cell.angle_beta   90.00
_cell.angle_gamma   90.00
#
_symmetry.space_group_name_H-M   'P 1'
#
loop_
_entity.id
_entity.type
_entity.pdbx_description
1 polymer ?
#
loop_
_entity_poly.entity_id
_entity_poly.type
_entity_poly.pdbx_seq_one_letter_code
_entity_poly.pdbx_strand_id
1 'polypeptide(L)'
;YNRTNSYNLSPYNKTLVMDTDVIICNDSLSKAFDMVEDFQIYRHCVDLCDWRDSSEFNFINDIGIPFYWATCFYFKKTANTKIFFDLMKHLEKNWIHYSRIYNLGSKNFRNDHIFSIAIHMMNGYEIGDWAKCLPGKLFYTLDRDQIYQIKDNKLKFLVEKENRSGEYTLASTNGSNVHVMNKFSLEKVI
;
A
#
# COMPACT_ATOMS: atom_id res chain seq x y z
N TYR A 1 14.42 -0.72 2.85
CA TYR A 1 14.40 -0.08 1.53
C TYR A 1 13.58 1.20 1.60
N ASN A 2 14.20 2.33 1.24
CA ASN A 2 13.54 3.62 1.32
C ASN A 2 12.81 3.94 0.00
N ARG A 3 11.48 3.88 0.00
CA ARG A 3 10.64 4.10 -1.18
C ARG A 3 10.69 5.54 -1.69
N THR A 4 11.07 6.52 -0.84
CA THR A 4 11.23 7.92 -1.24
C THR A 4 12.34 8.12 -2.28
N ASN A 5 13.27 7.16 -2.40
CA ASN A 5 14.34 7.17 -3.40
C ASN A 5 13.99 6.47 -4.72
N SER A 6 12.81 5.90 -4.87
CA SER A 6 12.42 5.09 -6.04
C SER A 6 12.58 5.86 -7.35
N TYR A 7 12.28 7.16 -7.38
CA TYR A 7 12.45 7.99 -8.56
C TYR A 7 13.89 8.05 -9.07
N ASN A 8 14.85 8.19 -8.16
CA ASN A 8 16.28 8.28 -8.51
C ASN A 8 16.87 6.91 -8.82
N LEU A 9 16.42 5.87 -8.10
CA LEU A 9 16.92 4.51 -8.26
C LEU A 9 16.43 3.83 -9.54
N SER A 10 15.24 4.16 -10.00
CA SER A 10 14.72 3.58 -11.24
C SER A 10 15.49 4.09 -12.46
N PRO A 11 15.99 3.23 -13.35
CA PRO A 11 16.58 3.64 -14.62
C PRO A 11 15.52 3.93 -15.72
N TYR A 12 14.24 3.65 -15.44
CA TYR A 12 13.15 3.67 -16.41
C TYR A 12 12.29 4.92 -16.31
N ASN A 13 11.68 5.31 -17.43
CA ASN A 13 10.71 6.42 -17.46
C ASN A 13 9.36 6.07 -16.83
N LYS A 14 8.97 4.80 -16.88
CA LYS A 14 7.76 4.26 -16.27
C LYS A 14 8.15 3.15 -15.30
N THR A 15 7.69 3.20 -14.08
CA THR A 15 8.12 2.26 -13.03
C THR A 15 6.95 1.87 -12.15
N LEU A 16 6.77 0.58 -11.97
CA LEU A 16 5.92 -0.01 -10.93
C LEU A 16 6.82 -0.47 -9.79
N VAL A 17 6.59 0.03 -8.59
CA VAL A 17 7.27 -0.39 -7.36
C VAL A 17 6.31 -1.23 -6.54
N MET A 18 6.79 -2.32 -5.97
CA MET A 18 5.97 -3.27 -5.25
C MET A 18 6.77 -3.89 -4.10
N ASP A 19 6.11 -4.20 -2.99
CA ASP A 19 6.71 -4.95 -1.90
C ASP A 19 6.94 -6.41 -2.28
N THR A 20 7.96 -7.02 -1.72
CA THR A 20 8.34 -8.41 -2.00
C THR A 20 7.37 -9.44 -1.40
N ASP A 21 6.48 -9.00 -0.54
CA ASP A 21 5.42 -9.79 0.10
C ASP A 21 4.04 -9.61 -0.59
N VAL A 22 4.03 -9.10 -1.81
CA VAL A 22 2.85 -9.08 -2.68
C VAL A 22 2.89 -10.27 -3.64
N ILE A 23 1.85 -11.10 -3.60
CA ILE A 23 1.67 -12.22 -4.54
C ILE A 23 0.81 -11.73 -5.70
N ILE A 24 1.33 -11.85 -6.91
CA ILE A 24 0.65 -11.47 -8.15
C ILE A 24 0.00 -12.70 -8.76
N CYS A 25 -1.33 -12.69 -8.88
CA CYS A 25 -2.13 -13.77 -9.45
C CYS A 25 -2.86 -13.38 -10.73
N ASN A 26 -2.78 -12.11 -11.17
CA ASN A 26 -3.37 -11.63 -12.41
C ASN A 26 -2.57 -10.46 -12.99
N ASP A 27 -2.89 -10.06 -14.20
CA ASP A 27 -2.20 -9.04 -14.98
C ASP A 27 -2.72 -7.61 -14.79
N SER A 28 -3.64 -7.38 -13.85
CA SER A 28 -4.29 -6.07 -13.68
C SER A 28 -3.31 -4.91 -13.52
N LEU A 29 -2.20 -5.13 -12.80
CA LEU A 29 -1.19 -4.10 -12.57
C LEU A 29 -0.44 -3.69 -13.85
N SER A 30 -0.36 -4.54 -14.87
CA SER A 30 0.28 -4.20 -16.14
C SER A 30 -0.44 -3.04 -16.85
N LYS A 31 -1.76 -2.92 -16.65
CA LYS A 31 -2.59 -1.86 -17.20
C LYS A 31 -2.21 -0.46 -16.69
N ALA A 32 -1.48 -0.36 -15.58
CA ALA A 32 -0.95 0.91 -15.09
C ALA A 32 -0.01 1.59 -16.11
N PHE A 33 0.68 0.80 -16.93
CA PHE A 33 1.62 1.30 -17.96
C PHE A 33 0.92 1.91 -19.17
N ASP A 34 -0.35 1.59 -19.40
CA ASP A 34 -1.16 2.07 -20.52
C ASP A 34 -1.96 3.34 -20.16
N MET A 35 -2.08 3.64 -18.87
CA MET A 35 -2.81 4.80 -18.39
C MET A 35 -2.03 6.10 -18.60
N VAL A 36 -2.75 7.24 -18.69
CA VAL A 36 -2.17 8.56 -18.95
C VAL A 36 -1.57 9.20 -17.71
N GLU A 37 -1.99 8.78 -16.54
CA GLU A 37 -1.62 9.35 -15.25
C GLU A 37 -0.14 9.24 -14.94
N ASP A 38 0.40 10.27 -14.29
CA ASP A 38 1.81 10.33 -13.91
C ASP A 38 2.10 9.53 -12.64
N PHE A 39 1.11 9.40 -11.75
CA PHE A 39 1.25 8.70 -10.47
C PHE A 39 -0.03 7.92 -10.10
N GLN A 40 0.15 6.67 -9.71
CA GLN A 40 -0.93 5.78 -9.30
C GLN A 40 -0.52 5.00 -8.04
N ILE A 41 -1.46 4.81 -7.11
CA ILE A 41 -1.25 4.10 -5.85
C ILE A 41 -2.58 3.53 -5.36
N TYR A 42 -2.58 2.43 -4.60
CA TYR A 42 -3.81 1.94 -3.99
C TYR A 42 -4.26 2.84 -2.83
N ARG A 43 -5.54 3.20 -2.85
CA ARG A 43 -6.24 3.86 -1.76
C ARG A 43 -7.15 2.90 -1.00
N HIS A 44 -7.80 2.00 -1.70
CA HIS A 44 -8.76 1.04 -1.14
C HIS A 44 -8.25 -0.38 -1.38
N CYS A 45 -7.48 -0.89 -0.42
CA CYS A 45 -7.20 -2.32 -0.38
C CYS A 45 -8.31 -3.02 0.40
N VAL A 46 -8.55 -4.28 0.10
CA VAL A 46 -9.65 -5.07 0.67
C VAL A 46 -9.07 -6.07 1.66
N ASP A 47 -9.58 -6.07 2.91
CA ASP A 47 -9.24 -7.13 3.85
C ASP A 47 -9.68 -8.47 3.26
N LEU A 48 -8.87 -9.49 3.41
CA LEU A 48 -9.22 -10.85 2.98
C LEU A 48 -10.47 -11.37 3.72
N CYS A 49 -10.78 -10.79 4.88
CA CYS A 49 -11.93 -11.08 5.70
C CYS A 49 -12.87 -9.87 5.78
N ASP A 50 -14.01 -9.95 5.12
CA ASP A 50 -15.00 -8.89 5.01
C ASP A 50 -15.72 -8.56 6.33
N TRP A 51 -15.64 -9.42 7.35
CA TRP A 51 -16.22 -9.19 8.68
C TRP A 51 -15.30 -8.45 9.67
N ARG A 52 -14.03 -8.19 9.29
CA ARG A 52 -13.10 -7.44 10.14
C ARG A 52 -13.24 -5.94 9.90
N ASP A 53 -13.15 -5.15 10.98
CA ASP A 53 -13.08 -3.70 10.86
C ASP A 53 -11.74 -3.29 10.23
N SER A 54 -11.81 -2.61 9.09
CA SER A 54 -10.68 -2.07 8.34
C SER A 54 -10.67 -0.54 8.30
N SER A 55 -11.47 0.11 9.15
CA SER A 55 -11.61 1.58 9.19
C SER A 55 -10.28 2.31 9.48
N GLU A 56 -9.34 1.65 10.16
CA GLU A 56 -7.98 2.18 10.41
C GLU A 56 -7.18 2.47 9.13
N PHE A 57 -7.57 1.87 7.99
CA PHE A 57 -6.94 2.08 6.69
C PHE A 57 -7.70 3.05 5.78
N ASN A 58 -8.71 3.75 6.30
CA ASN A 58 -9.42 4.77 5.54
C ASN A 58 -8.70 6.12 5.59
N PHE A 59 -8.20 6.47 6.77
CA PHE A 59 -7.52 7.74 7.02
C PHE A 59 -6.28 7.53 7.90
N ILE A 60 -5.28 8.40 7.74
CA ILE A 60 -4.05 8.33 8.56
C ILE A 60 -4.20 8.99 9.92
N ASN A 61 -5.26 9.78 10.11
CA ASN A 61 -5.52 10.56 11.32
C ASN A 61 -7.00 10.96 11.42
N ASP A 62 -7.36 11.60 12.55
CA ASP A 62 -8.71 12.08 12.83
C ASP A 62 -9.11 13.31 11.99
N ILE A 63 -8.17 13.92 11.28
CA ILE A 63 -8.41 15.09 10.40
C ILE A 63 -8.97 14.65 9.04
N GLY A 64 -8.92 13.36 8.73
CA GLY A 64 -9.52 12.81 7.52
C GLY A 64 -8.61 12.82 6.29
N ILE A 65 -7.28 12.80 6.47
CA ILE A 65 -6.36 12.62 5.35
C ILE A 65 -6.44 11.17 4.86
N PRO A 66 -6.76 10.92 3.59
CA PRO A 66 -6.91 9.57 3.06
C PRO A 66 -5.64 8.73 3.22
N PHE A 67 -5.82 7.47 3.61
CA PHE A 67 -4.73 6.51 3.68
C PHE A 67 -4.41 5.97 2.29
N TYR A 68 -3.13 6.00 1.90
CA TYR A 68 -2.63 5.42 0.67
C TYR A 68 -1.63 4.30 0.98
N TRP A 69 -1.80 3.17 0.31
CA TRP A 69 -0.98 1.97 0.51
C TRP A 69 0.32 2.06 -0.28
N ALA A 70 1.41 2.37 0.38
CA ALA A 70 2.74 2.43 -0.24
C ALA A 70 3.29 1.06 -0.67
N THR A 71 2.56 -0.01 -0.42
CA THR A 71 2.88 -1.39 -0.81
C THR A 71 3.09 -1.55 -2.31
N CYS A 72 2.27 -0.84 -3.11
CA CYS A 72 2.39 -0.85 -4.56
C CYS A 72 2.03 0.52 -5.12
N PHE A 73 2.90 1.08 -5.97
CA PHE A 73 2.66 2.34 -6.67
C PHE A 73 3.38 2.39 -8.01
N TYR A 74 2.81 3.15 -8.93
CA TYR A 74 3.35 3.40 -10.26
C TYR A 74 3.67 4.87 -10.43
N PHE A 75 4.74 5.18 -11.16
CA PHE A 75 5.06 6.54 -11.55
C PHE A 75 5.70 6.62 -12.94
N LYS A 76 5.46 7.76 -13.61
CA LYS A 76 6.24 8.23 -14.77
C LYS A 76 7.26 9.25 -14.29
N LYS A 77 8.43 9.31 -14.92
CA LYS A 77 9.42 10.38 -14.67
C LYS A 77 8.99 11.66 -15.35
N THR A 78 8.25 12.49 -14.64
CA THR A 78 7.82 13.83 -15.03
C THR A 78 8.29 14.87 -14.02
N ALA A 79 8.16 16.16 -14.34
CA ALA A 79 8.44 17.23 -13.39
C ALA A 79 7.57 17.14 -12.13
N ASN A 80 6.27 16.80 -12.30
CA ASN A 80 5.33 16.67 -11.20
C ASN A 80 5.70 15.53 -10.24
N THR A 81 6.03 14.35 -10.78
CA THR A 81 6.45 13.22 -9.94
C THR A 81 7.82 13.46 -9.31
N LYS A 82 8.71 14.22 -9.96
CA LYS A 82 9.96 14.65 -9.32
C LYS A 82 9.71 15.51 -8.10
N ILE A 83 8.84 16.52 -8.21
CA ILE A 83 8.43 17.38 -7.09
C ILE A 83 7.84 16.52 -5.95
N PHE A 84 6.98 15.58 -6.28
CA PHE A 84 6.38 14.66 -5.29
C PHE A 84 7.43 13.84 -4.53
N PHE A 85 8.40 13.24 -5.23
CA PHE A 85 9.46 12.47 -4.57
C PHE A 85 10.43 13.34 -3.78
N ASP A 86 10.72 14.56 -4.22
CA ASP A 86 11.52 15.52 -3.45
C ASP A 86 10.78 15.98 -2.18
N LEU A 87 9.45 16.18 -2.27
CA LEU A 87 8.58 16.44 -1.12
C LEU A 87 8.60 15.29 -0.12
N MET A 88 8.46 14.04 -0.59
CA MET A 88 8.54 12.87 0.29
C MET A 88 9.88 12.79 1.04
N LYS A 89 11.02 13.08 0.39
CA LYS A 89 12.34 13.15 1.05
C LYS A 89 12.40 14.25 2.10
N HIS A 90 11.79 15.41 1.82
CA HIS A 90 11.69 16.49 2.78
C HIS A 90 10.86 16.07 4.02
N LEU A 91 9.71 15.43 3.81
CA LEU A 91 8.87 14.91 4.88
C LEU A 91 9.61 13.86 5.73
N GLU A 92 10.31 12.93 5.09
CA GLU A 92 11.12 11.91 5.76
C GLU A 92 12.20 12.52 6.64
N LYS A 93 12.97 13.47 6.08
CA LYS A 93 14.04 14.16 6.82
C LYS A 93 13.50 14.91 8.06
N ASN A 94 12.26 15.40 7.98
CA ASN A 94 11.61 16.17 9.04
C ASN A 94 10.45 15.40 9.70
N TRP A 95 10.51 14.05 9.69
CA TRP A 95 9.40 13.19 10.10
C TRP A 95 8.81 13.51 11.46
N ILE A 96 9.65 13.75 12.49
CA ILE A 96 9.18 14.06 13.85
C ILE A 96 8.31 15.33 13.86
N HIS A 97 8.65 16.33 13.06
CA HIS A 97 7.87 17.56 12.92
C HIS A 97 6.51 17.27 12.28
N TYR A 98 6.50 16.58 11.14
CA TYR A 98 5.26 16.29 10.40
C TYR A 98 4.35 15.30 11.14
N SER A 99 4.90 14.30 11.82
CA SER A 99 4.10 13.38 12.63
C SER A 99 3.32 14.08 13.75
N ARG A 100 3.87 15.20 14.29
CA ARG A 100 3.20 16.05 15.29
C ARG A 100 2.13 16.94 14.66
N ILE A 101 2.46 17.63 13.55
CA ILE A 101 1.51 18.52 12.86
C ILE A 101 0.27 17.75 12.42
N TYR A 102 0.46 16.56 11.87
CA TYR A 102 -0.61 15.72 11.38
C TYR A 102 -1.23 14.81 12.45
N ASN A 103 -0.86 15.00 13.73
CA ASN A 103 -1.38 14.24 14.87
C ASN A 103 -1.40 12.72 14.63
N LEU A 104 -0.29 12.17 14.11
CA LEU A 104 -0.16 10.75 13.92
C LEU A 104 0.05 10.06 15.26
N GLY A 105 -0.76 9.06 15.59
CA GLY A 105 -0.74 8.35 16.87
C GLY A 105 0.58 7.66 17.20
N SER A 106 1.45 7.46 16.22
CA SER A 106 2.79 6.89 16.38
C SER A 106 3.85 7.81 15.76
N LYS A 107 4.97 7.96 16.47
CA LYS A 107 6.17 8.63 15.94
C LYS A 107 6.99 7.73 15.02
N ASN A 108 6.65 6.47 14.92
CA ASN A 108 7.34 5.53 14.05
C ASN A 108 7.12 5.93 12.59
N PHE A 109 8.20 5.94 11.85
CA PHE A 109 8.16 6.20 10.42
C PHE A 109 7.40 5.09 9.68
N ARG A 110 6.41 5.49 8.85
CA ARG A 110 5.70 4.61 7.93
C ARG A 110 5.64 5.21 6.54
N ASN A 111 5.98 4.41 5.53
CA ASN A 111 5.88 4.85 4.14
C ASN A 111 4.45 5.27 3.76
N ASP A 112 3.42 4.54 4.19
CA ASP A 112 2.02 4.84 3.94
C ASP A 112 1.65 6.27 4.39
N HIS A 113 2.11 6.67 5.58
CA HIS A 113 1.86 8.01 6.11
C HIS A 113 2.55 9.10 5.28
N ILE A 114 3.81 8.89 4.88
CA ILE A 114 4.52 9.87 4.03
C ILE A 114 3.83 10.03 2.67
N PHE A 115 3.46 8.92 2.02
CA PHE A 115 2.74 8.97 0.74
C PHE A 115 1.42 9.70 0.91
N SER A 116 0.65 9.39 1.96
CA SER A 116 -0.64 10.03 2.23
C SER A 116 -0.50 11.54 2.46
N ILE A 117 0.47 11.97 3.27
CA ILE A 117 0.74 13.39 3.53
C ILE A 117 1.20 14.10 2.25
N ALA A 118 2.13 13.50 1.51
CA ALA A 118 2.65 14.09 0.28
C ALA A 118 1.56 14.25 -0.79
N ILE A 119 0.68 13.24 -0.95
CA ILE A 119 -0.47 13.31 -1.87
C ILE A 119 -1.44 14.40 -1.43
N HIS A 120 -1.74 14.50 -0.13
CA HIS A 120 -2.58 15.58 0.41
C HIS A 120 -2.01 16.97 0.10
N MET A 121 -0.70 17.16 0.25
CA MET A 121 -0.03 18.42 -0.12
C MET A 121 -0.07 18.68 -1.63
N MET A 122 0.13 17.65 -2.47
CA MET A 122 0.03 17.78 -3.94
C MET A 122 -1.39 18.11 -4.40
N ASN A 123 -2.40 17.75 -3.63
CA ASN A 123 -3.80 18.14 -3.83
C ASN A 123 -4.13 19.56 -3.30
N GLY A 124 -3.16 20.32 -2.79
CA GLY A 124 -3.39 21.64 -2.22
C GLY A 124 -4.03 21.62 -0.83
N TYR A 125 -3.77 20.58 -0.03
CA TYR A 125 -4.33 20.34 1.31
C TYR A 125 -5.83 20.04 1.32
N GLU A 126 -6.33 19.47 0.22
CA GLU A 126 -7.73 19.05 0.08
C GLU A 126 -7.80 17.56 -0.29
N ILE A 127 -9.01 17.01 -0.27
CA ILE A 127 -9.29 15.70 -0.87
C ILE A 127 -9.34 15.90 -2.39
N GLY A 128 -8.38 15.32 -3.12
CA GLY A 128 -8.26 15.49 -4.54
C GLY A 128 -7.86 14.18 -5.25
N ASP A 129 -7.56 14.29 -6.52
CA ASP A 129 -7.31 13.15 -7.39
C ASP A 129 -5.95 13.21 -8.12
N TRP A 130 -4.98 13.94 -7.56
CA TRP A 130 -3.62 14.00 -8.08
C TRP A 130 -3.02 12.59 -8.21
N ALA A 131 -3.21 11.74 -7.22
CA ALA A 131 -2.86 10.32 -7.29
C ALA A 131 -4.09 9.51 -7.70
N LYS A 132 -3.98 8.78 -8.80
CA LYS A 132 -5.04 7.87 -9.25
C LYS A 132 -4.89 6.49 -8.61
N CYS A 133 -5.98 5.72 -8.58
CA CYS A 133 -5.93 4.36 -8.07
C CYS A 133 -5.25 3.45 -9.10
N LEU A 134 -4.41 2.54 -8.62
CA LEU A 134 -3.88 1.44 -9.44
C LEU A 134 -5.02 0.54 -9.95
N PRO A 135 -4.89 -0.02 -11.15
CA PRO A 135 -5.90 -0.91 -11.71
C PRO A 135 -5.99 -2.24 -10.96
N GLY A 136 -7.19 -2.77 -10.88
CA GLY A 136 -7.49 -4.01 -10.16
C GLY A 136 -7.65 -3.81 -8.65
N LYS A 137 -7.96 -4.91 -7.96
CA LYS A 137 -8.07 -4.95 -6.49
C LYS A 137 -6.79 -5.54 -5.90
N LEU A 138 -6.34 -4.99 -4.78
CA LEU A 138 -5.32 -5.59 -3.93
C LEU A 138 -6.00 -6.03 -2.63
N PHE A 139 -5.94 -7.31 -2.35
CA PHE A 139 -6.33 -7.83 -1.04
C PHE A 139 -5.14 -7.75 -0.09
N TYR A 140 -5.41 -7.66 1.21
CA TYR A 140 -4.38 -7.76 2.23
C TYR A 140 -4.78 -8.75 3.32
N THR A 141 -3.78 -9.31 3.98
CA THR A 141 -3.92 -10.07 5.21
C THR A 141 -3.34 -9.27 6.37
N LEU A 142 -3.69 -9.62 7.59
CA LEU A 142 -3.02 -9.08 8.77
C LEU A 142 -1.78 -9.93 9.10
N ASP A 143 -0.87 -9.38 9.92
CA ASP A 143 0.36 -10.04 10.35
C ASP A 143 0.13 -11.34 11.16
N ARG A 144 -1.06 -11.51 11.72
CA ARG A 144 -1.51 -12.72 12.44
C ARG A 144 -2.10 -13.79 11.53
N ASP A 145 -2.51 -13.43 10.32
CA ASP A 145 -3.03 -14.40 9.34
C ASP A 145 -1.87 -15.22 8.75
N GLN A 146 -2.13 -16.47 8.42
CA GLN A 146 -1.11 -17.36 7.89
C GLN A 146 -1.51 -17.82 6.49
N ILE A 147 -0.57 -17.76 5.56
CA ILE A 147 -0.76 -18.41 4.26
C ILE A 147 -0.57 -19.92 4.46
N TYR A 148 -1.59 -20.68 4.03
CA TYR A 148 -1.60 -22.12 4.18
C TYR A 148 -1.15 -22.86 2.92
N GLN A 149 -1.53 -22.32 1.74
CA GLN A 149 -1.23 -22.96 0.46
C GLN A 149 -1.22 -21.95 -0.68
N ILE A 150 -0.27 -22.11 -1.60
CA ILE A 150 -0.24 -21.45 -2.92
C ILE A 150 -0.31 -22.56 -3.97
N LYS A 151 -1.33 -22.56 -4.82
CA LYS A 151 -1.47 -23.50 -5.92
C LYS A 151 -2.32 -22.91 -7.05
N ASP A 152 -1.80 -22.91 -8.28
CA ASP A 152 -2.52 -22.54 -9.52
C ASP A 152 -3.30 -21.21 -9.39
N ASN A 153 -2.65 -20.14 -8.90
CA ASN A 153 -3.23 -18.82 -8.60
C ASN A 153 -4.34 -18.84 -7.53
N LYS A 154 -4.51 -19.97 -6.83
CA LYS A 154 -5.38 -20.07 -5.66
C LYS A 154 -4.53 -19.97 -4.40
N LEU A 155 -4.90 -19.02 -3.54
CA LEU A 155 -4.27 -18.83 -2.26
C LEU A 155 -5.24 -19.21 -1.16
N LYS A 156 -4.79 -20.00 -0.19
CA LYS A 156 -5.55 -20.35 1.01
C LYS A 156 -4.85 -19.79 2.25
N PHE A 157 -5.64 -19.23 3.12
CA PHE A 157 -5.17 -18.57 4.34
C PHE A 157 -5.92 -19.13 5.55
N LEU A 158 -5.21 -19.24 6.66
CA LEU A 158 -5.81 -19.33 7.99
C LEU A 158 -5.91 -17.91 8.53
N VAL A 159 -7.11 -17.40 8.65
CA VAL A 159 -7.38 -16.03 9.08
C VAL A 159 -8.00 -16.02 10.46
N GLU A 160 -7.52 -15.15 11.32
CA GLU A 160 -8.05 -15.04 12.67
C GLU A 160 -9.43 -14.38 12.63
N LYS A 161 -10.43 -14.99 13.31
CA LYS A 161 -11.81 -14.52 13.29
C LYS A 161 -11.99 -13.18 13.99
N GLU A 162 -11.40 -13.06 15.17
CA GLU A 162 -11.44 -11.84 15.97
C GLU A 162 -10.02 -11.49 16.43
N ASN A 163 -9.80 -10.22 16.75
CA ASN A 163 -8.48 -9.76 17.15
C ASN A 163 -7.98 -10.53 18.39
N ARG A 164 -6.90 -11.29 18.21
CA ARG A 164 -6.23 -12.09 19.24
C ARG A 164 -7.12 -13.14 19.91
N SER A 165 -8.14 -13.62 19.23
CA SER A 165 -9.00 -14.71 19.75
C SER A 165 -8.29 -16.07 19.76
N GLY A 166 -7.31 -16.26 18.87
CA GLY A 166 -6.70 -17.56 18.61
C GLY A 166 -7.61 -18.51 17.82
N GLU A 167 -8.79 -18.06 17.40
CA GLU A 167 -9.68 -18.82 16.55
C GLU A 167 -9.46 -18.47 15.08
N TYR A 168 -9.23 -19.48 14.27
CA TYR A 168 -8.95 -19.32 12.83
C TYR A 168 -10.04 -19.94 11.99
N THR A 169 -10.23 -19.37 10.81
CA THR A 169 -11.05 -19.95 9.73
C THR A 169 -10.26 -19.96 8.42
N LEU A 170 -10.68 -20.81 7.49
CA LEU A 170 -10.05 -20.89 6.18
C LEU A 170 -10.69 -19.90 5.23
N ALA A 171 -9.88 -18.99 4.70
CA ALA A 171 -10.25 -18.09 3.60
C ALA A 171 -9.47 -18.47 2.33
N SER A 172 -10.01 -18.13 1.16
CA SER A 172 -9.32 -18.38 -0.10
C SER A 172 -9.56 -17.29 -1.12
N THR A 173 -8.56 -17.04 -1.96
CA THR A 173 -8.68 -16.19 -3.15
C THR A 173 -8.40 -17.01 -4.39
N ASN A 174 -8.93 -16.56 -5.52
CA ASN A 174 -8.67 -17.16 -6.83
C ASN A 174 -8.35 -16.05 -7.84
N GLY A 175 -7.11 -16.03 -8.32
CA GLY A 175 -6.66 -15.04 -9.28
C GLY A 175 -6.63 -13.60 -8.78
N SER A 176 -6.57 -13.38 -7.46
CA SER A 176 -6.51 -12.06 -6.85
C SER A 176 -5.09 -11.74 -6.37
N ASN A 177 -4.64 -10.51 -6.57
CA ASN A 177 -3.37 -10.04 -6.01
C ASN A 177 -3.52 -9.82 -4.51
N VAL A 178 -2.56 -10.28 -3.71
CA VAL A 178 -2.63 -10.26 -2.24
C VAL A 178 -1.32 -9.77 -1.64
N HIS A 179 -1.40 -8.79 -0.75
CA HIS A 179 -0.32 -8.37 0.13
C HIS A 179 -0.35 -9.22 1.41
N VAL A 180 0.67 -10.03 1.61
CA VAL A 180 0.79 -10.95 2.75
C VAL A 180 1.64 -10.31 3.83
N MET A 181 1.02 -9.69 4.85
CA MET A 181 1.77 -9.00 5.91
C MET A 181 2.58 -9.97 6.78
N ASN A 182 2.12 -11.21 6.97
CA ASN A 182 2.85 -12.24 7.72
C ASN A 182 3.96 -12.86 6.87
N LYS A 183 5.13 -12.21 6.85
CA LYS A 183 6.31 -12.65 6.09
C LYS A 183 6.82 -14.03 6.50
N PHE A 184 6.76 -14.37 7.79
CA PHE A 184 7.20 -15.68 8.28
C PHE A 184 6.32 -16.82 7.75
N SER A 185 5.02 -16.57 7.56
CA SER A 185 4.15 -17.57 6.98
C SER A 185 4.36 -17.69 5.47
N LEU A 186 4.71 -16.60 4.80
CA LEU A 186 5.01 -16.58 3.37
C LEU A 186 6.30 -17.37 3.07
N GLU A 187 7.35 -17.20 3.86
CA GLU A 187 8.63 -17.92 3.72
C GLU A 187 8.48 -19.46 3.81
N LYS A 188 7.41 -19.95 4.45
CA LYS A 188 7.18 -21.39 4.60
C LYS A 188 6.54 -22.05 3.38
N VAL A 189 5.98 -21.28 2.45
CA VAL A 189 5.20 -21.79 1.30
C VAL A 189 5.81 -21.42 -0.06
N ILE A 190 6.88 -20.62 -0.05
CA ILE A 190 7.75 -20.34 -1.20
C ILE A 190 8.98 -21.23 -1.12
#